data_e5fd006882f46886b6159f32e883f8cd
#
_entry.id   e5fd006882f46886b6159f32e883f8cd
#
_cell.length_a   1.000
_cell.length_b   1.000
_cell.length_c   1.000
_cell.angle_alpha   90.00
_cell.angle_beta   90.00
_cell.angle_gamma   90.00
#
_symmetry.space_group_name_H-M   'P 1'
#
loop_
_entity.id
_entity.type
_entity.pdbx_description
1 polymer ?
#
loop_
_entity_poly.entity_id
_entity_poly.type
_entity_poly.pdbx_seq_one_letter_code
_entity_poly.pdbx_strand_id
1 'polypeptide(L)'
;MKSFKQFWLAVLLMVLASFANAQDAVKVVYHLNEGIAQAARALGNIRNHLEADPTAKIVVVTHGAGIEFLLEGAKTPTNQPFSGLIGEMAGKGVEFRVCRNTLNTRKVDPSSVVLEATIVPSGVAEVAKLQSKSGFVYLRP
;
A
#
# COMPACT_ATOMS: atom_id res chain seq x y z
N MET A 1 -41.44 -13.53 -34.01
CA MET A 1 -40.10 -14.17 -33.96
C MET A 1 -38.92 -13.19 -34.15
N LYS A 2 -39.07 -12.14 -34.95
CA LYS A 2 -37.97 -11.12 -35.11
C LYS A 2 -37.70 -10.32 -33.84
N SER A 3 -38.72 -9.96 -33.04
CA SER A 3 -38.57 -9.18 -31.83
C SER A 3 -37.83 -9.91 -30.68
N PHE A 4 -37.98 -11.21 -30.57
CA PHE A 4 -37.32 -12.01 -29.53
C PHE A 4 -35.80 -12.09 -29.75
N LYS A 5 -35.36 -12.29 -31.02
CA LYS A 5 -33.94 -12.27 -31.35
C LYS A 5 -33.27 -10.90 -31.16
N GLN A 6 -33.99 -9.82 -31.44
CA GLN A 6 -33.51 -8.44 -31.21
C GLN A 6 -33.39 -8.14 -29.73
N PHE A 7 -34.32 -8.64 -28.91
CA PHE A 7 -34.26 -8.48 -27.45
C PHE A 7 -33.00 -9.15 -26.84
N TRP A 8 -32.70 -10.39 -27.25
CA TRP A 8 -31.52 -11.11 -26.80
C TRP A 8 -30.20 -10.47 -27.26
N LEU A 9 -30.18 -9.92 -28.46
CA LEU A 9 -29.01 -9.19 -28.97
C LEU A 9 -28.76 -7.92 -28.19
N ALA A 10 -29.79 -7.18 -27.81
CA ALA A 10 -29.68 -5.96 -26.99
C ALA A 10 -29.20 -6.27 -25.57
N VAL A 11 -29.70 -7.35 -24.97
CA VAL A 11 -29.24 -7.79 -23.62
C VAL A 11 -27.78 -8.23 -23.67
N LEU A 12 -27.35 -8.95 -24.70
CA LEU A 12 -25.97 -9.37 -24.89
C LEU A 12 -25.03 -8.16 -25.06
N LEU A 13 -25.44 -7.15 -25.82
CA LEU A 13 -24.69 -5.90 -25.99
C LEU A 13 -24.58 -5.10 -24.70
N MET A 14 -25.61 -5.06 -23.86
CA MET A 14 -25.57 -4.40 -22.53
C MET A 14 -24.61 -5.12 -21.58
N VAL A 15 -24.58 -6.45 -21.58
CA VAL A 15 -23.66 -7.23 -20.73
C VAL A 15 -22.22 -7.01 -21.17
N LEU A 16 -21.93 -6.94 -22.48
CA LEU A 16 -20.59 -6.68 -22.99
C LEU A 16 -20.11 -5.25 -22.70
N ALA A 17 -21.00 -4.26 -22.68
CA ALA A 17 -20.67 -2.87 -22.33
C ALA A 17 -20.26 -2.72 -20.84
N SER A 18 -20.74 -3.61 -19.95
CA SER A 18 -20.41 -3.57 -18.53
C SER A 18 -18.97 -4.01 -18.20
N PHE A 19 -18.28 -4.69 -19.14
CA PHE A 19 -16.87 -5.10 -18.96
C PHE A 19 -15.85 -4.08 -19.49
N ALA A 20 -16.30 -3.00 -20.15
CA ALA A 20 -15.41 -2.10 -20.90
C ALA A 20 -14.73 -1.00 -20.06
N ASN A 21 -14.97 -0.93 -18.72
CA ASN A 21 -14.43 0.16 -17.87
C ASN A 21 -13.81 -0.32 -16.55
N ALA A 22 -13.28 -1.52 -16.47
CA ALA A 22 -12.36 -1.87 -15.40
C ALA A 22 -10.97 -1.30 -15.74
N GLN A 23 -10.80 0.01 -15.55
CA GLN A 23 -9.47 0.62 -15.59
C GLN A 23 -8.65 -0.05 -14.48
N ASP A 24 -7.54 -0.71 -14.84
CA ASP A 24 -6.68 -1.36 -13.87
C ASP A 24 -6.22 -0.33 -12.82
N ALA A 25 -6.49 -0.62 -11.55
CA ALA A 25 -6.10 0.26 -10.45
C ALA A 25 -4.59 0.53 -10.49
N VAL A 26 -4.19 1.77 -10.34
CA VAL A 26 -2.77 2.14 -10.23
C VAL A 26 -2.18 1.46 -9.00
N LYS A 27 -1.03 0.77 -9.18
CA LYS A 27 -0.31 0.08 -8.11
C LYS A 27 0.94 0.86 -7.77
N VAL A 28 1.12 1.19 -6.49
CA VAL A 28 2.22 2.06 -6.06
C VAL A 28 2.95 1.45 -4.87
N VAL A 29 4.28 1.35 -4.96
CA VAL A 29 5.13 1.04 -3.83
C VAL A 29 5.76 2.33 -3.29
N TYR A 30 5.41 2.68 -2.04
CA TYR A 30 6.06 3.72 -1.27
C TYR A 30 7.24 3.11 -0.52
N HIS A 31 8.45 3.58 -0.82
CA HIS A 31 9.67 3.05 -0.22
C HIS A 31 10.21 4.01 0.85
N LEU A 32 10.27 3.54 2.10
CA LEU A 32 10.73 4.32 3.25
C LEU A 32 11.96 3.66 3.87
N ASN A 33 13.04 4.43 3.98
CA ASN A 33 14.30 3.99 4.59
C ASN A 33 14.96 5.05 5.49
N GLU A 34 14.32 6.19 5.62
CA GLU A 34 14.72 7.27 6.53
C GLU A 34 13.76 7.33 7.73
N GLY A 35 14.05 7.74 8.85
CA GLY A 35 13.25 7.63 10.09
C GLY A 35 11.87 8.30 10.08
N ILE A 36 11.46 8.68 11.26
CA ILE A 36 10.11 9.17 11.62
C ILE A 36 9.63 10.36 10.77
N ALA A 37 10.51 11.29 10.39
CA ALA A 37 10.12 12.46 9.61
C ALA A 37 9.68 12.08 8.17
N GLN A 38 10.39 11.13 7.52
CA GLN A 38 9.97 10.60 6.22
C GLN A 38 8.62 9.86 6.34
N ALA A 39 8.46 9.05 7.39
CA ALA A 39 7.22 8.31 7.62
C ALA A 39 6.01 9.25 7.77
N ALA A 40 6.15 10.33 8.53
CA ALA A 40 5.08 11.32 8.70
C ALA A 40 4.69 11.99 7.37
N ARG A 41 5.68 12.38 6.54
CA ARG A 41 5.43 12.91 5.19
C ARG A 41 4.76 11.88 4.29
N ALA A 42 5.24 10.62 4.34
CA ALA A 42 4.71 9.53 3.53
C ALA A 42 3.23 9.28 3.80
N LEU A 43 2.82 9.20 5.06
CA LEU A 43 1.42 9.00 5.43
C LEU A 43 0.52 10.15 4.96
N GLY A 44 1.02 11.40 5.02
CA GLY A 44 0.32 12.55 4.44
C GLY A 44 0.17 12.42 2.91
N ASN A 45 1.25 12.04 2.21
CA ASN A 45 1.21 11.83 0.76
C ASN A 45 0.28 10.69 0.37
N ILE A 46 0.26 9.59 1.13
CA ILE A 46 -0.63 8.45 0.91
C ILE A 46 -2.09 8.87 1.07
N ARG A 47 -2.40 9.68 2.10
CA ARG A 47 -3.76 10.21 2.28
C ARG A 47 -4.20 11.02 1.06
N ASN A 48 -3.39 11.98 0.62
CA ASN A 48 -3.66 12.81 -0.56
C ASN A 48 -3.80 11.96 -1.83
N HIS A 49 -2.97 10.90 -1.95
CA HIS A 49 -3.03 9.97 -3.09
C HIS A 49 -4.38 9.25 -3.12
N LEU A 50 -4.83 8.69 -2.00
CA LEU A 50 -6.10 7.97 -1.90
C LEU A 50 -7.32 8.91 -2.02
N GLU A 51 -7.19 10.19 -1.67
CA GLU A 51 -8.22 11.20 -1.93
C GLU A 51 -8.36 11.49 -3.43
N ALA A 52 -7.24 11.54 -4.16
CA ALA A 52 -7.23 11.78 -5.60
C ALA A 52 -7.57 10.52 -6.42
N ASP A 53 -7.13 9.34 -5.97
CA ASP A 53 -7.39 8.04 -6.57
C ASP A 53 -7.76 7.00 -5.50
N PRO A 54 -9.03 6.89 -5.12
CA PRO A 54 -9.49 5.93 -4.11
C PRO A 54 -9.30 4.46 -4.51
N THR A 55 -9.02 4.18 -5.78
CA THR A 55 -8.83 2.82 -6.30
C THR A 55 -7.38 2.38 -6.27
N ALA A 56 -6.44 3.28 -6.00
CA ALA A 56 -5.01 2.99 -5.98
C ALA A 56 -4.68 1.88 -4.97
N LYS A 57 -3.83 0.93 -5.40
CA LYS A 57 -3.29 -0.12 -4.54
C LYS A 57 -1.91 0.30 -4.04
N ILE A 58 -1.82 0.58 -2.74
CA ILE A 58 -0.62 1.11 -2.13
C ILE A 58 0.02 0.07 -1.21
N VAL A 59 1.31 -0.18 -1.43
CA VAL A 59 2.17 -0.97 -0.55
C VAL A 59 3.29 -0.08 -0.04
N VAL A 60 3.45 0.00 1.27
CA VAL A 60 4.54 0.71 1.93
C VAL A 60 5.60 -0.32 2.32
N VAL A 61 6.80 -0.23 1.75
CA VAL A 61 7.92 -1.12 2.08
C VAL A 61 8.98 -0.34 2.85
N THR A 62 9.39 -0.89 3.98
CA THR A 62 10.32 -0.21 4.90
C THR A 62 11.57 -1.05 5.17
N HIS A 63 12.71 -0.37 5.28
CA HIS A 63 13.97 -0.93 5.80
C HIS A 63 14.84 0.17 6.44
N GLY A 64 15.97 -0.19 7.04
CA GLY A 64 16.82 0.79 7.74
C GLY A 64 16.04 1.54 8.82
N ALA A 65 16.23 2.85 8.91
CA ALA A 65 15.49 3.70 9.86
C ALA A 65 13.99 3.83 9.50
N GLY A 66 13.61 3.51 8.27
CA GLY A 66 12.22 3.57 7.82
C GLY A 66 11.28 2.60 8.53
N ILE A 67 11.78 1.60 9.29
CA ILE A 67 10.92 0.70 10.07
C ILE A 67 10.36 1.35 11.34
N GLU A 68 10.96 2.43 11.81
CA GLU A 68 10.73 2.97 13.17
C GLU A 68 9.27 3.32 13.45
N PHE A 69 8.55 3.87 12.48
CA PHE A 69 7.15 4.23 12.68
C PHE A 69 6.19 3.02 12.76
N LEU A 70 6.64 1.83 12.31
CA LEU A 70 5.91 0.57 12.38
C LEU A 70 6.23 -0.23 13.65
N LEU A 71 6.93 0.35 14.60
CA LEU A 71 7.18 -0.25 15.91
C LEU A 71 6.17 0.29 16.93
N GLU A 72 5.75 -0.57 17.85
CA GLU A 72 4.80 -0.19 18.89
C GLU A 72 5.30 1.00 19.72
N GLY A 73 4.39 1.91 20.04
CA GLY A 73 4.71 3.13 20.77
C GLY A 73 5.35 4.24 19.95
N ALA A 74 5.62 4.03 18.66
CA ALA A 74 6.21 5.07 17.80
C ALA A 74 5.30 6.30 17.69
N LYS A 75 5.94 7.49 17.69
CA LYS A 75 5.26 8.78 17.63
C LYS A 75 5.81 9.67 16.53
N THR A 76 4.93 10.47 15.95
CA THR A 76 5.27 11.49 14.96
C THR A 76 6.16 12.58 15.58
N PRO A 77 6.81 13.44 14.76
CA PRO A 77 7.54 14.61 15.27
C PRO A 77 6.68 15.55 16.13
N THR A 78 5.35 15.52 15.98
CA THR A 78 4.40 16.30 16.79
C THR A 78 3.83 15.51 17.98
N ASN A 79 4.50 14.41 18.36
CA ASN A 79 4.16 13.56 19.51
C ASN A 79 2.81 12.81 19.40
N GLN A 80 2.24 12.67 18.22
CA GLN A 80 1.04 11.85 18.00
C GLN A 80 1.41 10.38 17.76
N PRO A 81 0.67 9.40 18.32
CA PRO A 81 0.92 7.99 18.03
C PRO A 81 0.75 7.67 16.55
N PHE A 82 1.69 6.93 15.96
CA PHE A 82 1.54 6.43 14.58
C PHE A 82 0.46 5.35 14.44
N SER A 83 0.15 4.62 15.51
CA SER A 83 -0.83 3.54 15.47
C SER A 83 -2.19 3.96 14.89
N GLY A 84 -2.68 5.15 15.25
CA GLY A 84 -3.93 5.68 14.69
C GLY A 84 -3.85 5.94 13.20
N LEU A 85 -2.75 6.53 12.72
CA LEU A 85 -2.52 6.83 11.30
C LEU A 85 -2.33 5.55 10.48
N ILE A 86 -1.60 4.57 11.03
CA ILE A 86 -1.38 3.27 10.40
C ILE A 86 -2.71 2.52 10.28
N GLY A 87 -3.50 2.47 11.36
CA GLY A 87 -4.82 1.82 11.36
C GLY A 87 -5.79 2.46 10.36
N GLU A 88 -5.80 3.81 10.27
CA GLU A 88 -6.59 4.52 9.26
C GLU A 88 -6.19 4.12 7.83
N MET A 89 -4.90 4.10 7.53
CA MET A 89 -4.40 3.74 6.19
C MET A 89 -4.63 2.26 5.88
N ALA A 90 -4.39 1.36 6.83
CA ALA A 90 -4.67 -0.07 6.69
C ALA A 90 -6.16 -0.32 6.44
N GLY A 91 -7.05 0.40 7.12
CA GLY A 91 -8.50 0.35 6.89
C GLY A 91 -8.92 0.80 5.48
N LYS A 92 -8.09 1.61 4.81
CA LYS A 92 -8.26 2.01 3.41
C LYS A 92 -7.56 1.07 2.41
N GLY A 93 -6.99 -0.05 2.89
CA GLY A 93 -6.35 -1.07 2.05
C GLY A 93 -4.86 -0.84 1.79
N VAL A 94 -4.20 0.07 2.50
CA VAL A 94 -2.73 0.22 2.43
C VAL A 94 -2.07 -0.94 3.15
N GLU A 95 -1.13 -1.60 2.47
CA GLU A 95 -0.31 -2.66 3.06
C GLU A 95 1.02 -2.10 3.56
N PHE A 96 1.42 -2.49 4.77
CA PHE A 96 2.73 -2.15 5.34
C PHE A 96 3.62 -3.38 5.42
N ARG A 97 4.88 -3.25 4.95
CA ARG A 97 5.86 -4.35 4.90
C ARG A 97 7.17 -3.93 5.54
N VAL A 98 7.62 -4.72 6.53
CA VAL A 98 8.84 -4.48 7.33
C VAL A 98 9.94 -5.46 6.94
N CYS A 99 11.14 -4.96 6.71
CA CYS A 99 12.32 -5.76 6.37
C CYS A 99 12.84 -6.57 7.56
N ARG A 100 12.81 -7.90 7.48
CA ARG A 100 13.37 -8.79 8.50
C ARG A 100 14.88 -8.60 8.69
N ASN A 101 15.63 -8.41 7.60
CA ASN A 101 17.06 -8.15 7.70
C ASN A 101 17.36 -6.90 8.56
N THR A 102 16.53 -5.86 8.43
CA THR A 102 16.66 -4.66 9.28
C THR A 102 16.34 -4.96 10.74
N LEU A 103 15.27 -5.71 11.03
CA LEU A 103 14.97 -6.12 12.40
C LEU A 103 16.15 -6.87 13.02
N ASN A 104 16.71 -7.85 12.31
CA ASN A 104 17.86 -8.62 12.77
C ASN A 104 19.10 -7.74 13.00
N THR A 105 19.47 -6.90 12.03
CA THR A 105 20.65 -6.03 12.11
C THR A 105 20.53 -5.00 13.24
N ARG A 106 19.34 -4.46 13.46
CA ARG A 106 19.07 -3.48 14.52
C ARG A 106 18.71 -4.12 15.86
N LYS A 107 18.67 -5.44 15.94
CA LYS A 107 18.28 -6.22 17.14
C LYS A 107 16.92 -5.80 17.69
N VAL A 108 15.96 -5.56 16.79
CA VAL A 108 14.57 -5.24 17.11
C VAL A 108 13.77 -6.53 17.17
N ASP A 109 13.05 -6.73 18.28
CA ASP A 109 12.17 -7.87 18.45
C ASP A 109 11.03 -7.81 17.42
N PRO A 110 10.81 -8.85 16.60
CA PRO A 110 9.68 -8.90 15.68
C PRO A 110 8.31 -8.70 16.33
N SER A 111 8.16 -9.04 17.61
CA SER A 111 6.90 -8.84 18.36
C SER A 111 6.58 -7.38 18.63
N SER A 112 7.55 -6.47 18.48
CA SER A 112 7.33 -5.02 18.60
C SER A 112 6.81 -4.36 17.32
N VAL A 113 6.69 -5.11 16.22
CA VAL A 113 6.09 -4.62 14.98
C VAL A 113 4.57 -4.59 15.12
N VAL A 114 3.96 -3.48 14.71
CA VAL A 114 2.49 -3.32 14.76
C VAL A 114 1.76 -4.40 13.95
N LEU A 115 0.57 -4.76 14.37
CA LEU A 115 -0.21 -5.87 13.77
C LEU A 115 -0.60 -5.63 12.31
N GLU A 116 -0.74 -4.38 11.90
CA GLU A 116 -1.08 -3.98 10.54
C GLU A 116 0.07 -4.20 9.54
N ALA A 117 1.28 -4.48 10.03
CA ALA A 117 2.45 -4.67 9.18
C ALA A 117 2.84 -6.15 9.04
N THR A 118 3.23 -6.53 7.82
CA THR A 118 3.75 -7.86 7.51
C THR A 118 5.28 -7.82 7.43
N ILE A 119 5.95 -8.78 8.04
CA ILE A 119 7.40 -8.89 7.97
C ILE A 119 7.79 -9.67 6.70
N VAL A 120 8.60 -9.05 5.84
CA VAL A 120 9.14 -9.64 4.62
C VAL A 120 10.65 -9.94 4.78
N PRO A 121 11.21 -10.93 4.09
CA PRO A 121 12.63 -11.32 4.26
C PRO A 121 13.59 -10.15 4.01
N SER A 122 13.37 -9.35 2.96
CA SER A 122 14.22 -8.21 2.58
C SER A 122 13.37 -7.11 1.96
N GLY A 123 13.43 -5.89 2.52
CA GLY A 123 12.69 -4.74 2.00
C GLY A 123 13.13 -4.37 0.57
N VAL A 124 14.43 -4.33 0.28
CA VAL A 124 14.92 -4.00 -1.06
C VAL A 124 14.52 -5.03 -2.11
N ALA A 125 14.56 -6.33 -1.76
CA ALA A 125 14.10 -7.39 -2.65
C ALA A 125 12.58 -7.31 -2.89
N GLU A 126 11.82 -6.92 -1.87
CA GLU A 126 10.37 -6.75 -1.95
C GLU A 126 10.00 -5.59 -2.90
N VAL A 127 10.68 -4.44 -2.80
CA VAL A 127 10.51 -3.33 -3.75
C VAL A 127 10.80 -3.78 -5.18
N ALA A 128 11.93 -4.46 -5.41
CA ALA A 128 12.29 -4.96 -6.74
C ALA A 128 11.25 -5.93 -7.29
N LYS A 129 10.73 -6.85 -6.45
CA LYS A 129 9.70 -7.82 -6.82
C LYS A 129 8.38 -7.15 -7.20
N LEU A 130 7.92 -6.18 -6.40
CA LEU A 130 6.70 -5.43 -6.66
C LEU A 130 6.77 -4.71 -8.01
N GLN A 131 7.89 -4.07 -8.32
CA GLN A 131 8.09 -3.39 -9.58
C GLN A 131 8.18 -4.36 -10.77
N SER A 132 9.04 -5.38 -10.68
CA SER A 132 9.36 -6.25 -11.82
C SER A 132 8.30 -7.30 -12.14
N LYS A 133 7.56 -7.77 -11.13
CA LYS A 133 6.62 -8.90 -11.29
C LYS A 133 5.15 -8.52 -11.09
N SER A 134 4.88 -7.43 -10.38
CA SER A 134 3.51 -7.07 -10.00
C SER A 134 3.04 -5.72 -10.56
N GLY A 135 3.89 -5.03 -11.33
CA GLY A 135 3.55 -3.79 -12.04
C GLY A 135 3.35 -2.57 -11.12
N PHE A 136 4.01 -2.54 -9.97
CA PHE A 136 3.97 -1.37 -9.09
C PHE A 136 4.92 -0.28 -9.59
N VAL A 137 4.45 0.96 -9.60
CA VAL A 137 5.29 2.14 -9.79
C VAL A 137 5.94 2.52 -8.46
N TYR A 138 7.16 3.06 -8.53
CA TYR A 138 7.96 3.40 -7.35
C TYR A 138 7.80 4.87 -6.96
N LEU A 139 7.53 5.11 -5.67
CA LEU A 139 7.58 6.45 -5.07
C LEU A 139 8.45 6.43 -3.81
N ARG A 140 9.25 7.49 -3.67
CA ARG A 140 10.01 7.80 -2.46
C ARG A 140 9.59 9.18 -1.96
N PRO A 141 8.84 9.28 -0.85
CA PRO A 141 8.37 10.55 -0.30
C PRO A 141 9.47 11.32 0.45
#